data_0ecc613b3d0ad581c3a6d10c56747f29
#
_entry.id   0ecc613b3d0ad581c3a6d10c56747f29
#
_cell.length_a   1.000
_cell.length_b   1.000
_cell.length_c   1.000
_cell.angle_alpha   90.00
_cell.angle_beta   90.00
_cell.angle_gamma   90.00
#
_symmetry.space_group_name_H-M   'P 1'
#
loop_
_entity.id
_entity.type
_entity.pdbx_description
1 polymer ?
#
loop_
_entity_poly.entity_id
_entity_poly.type
_entity_poly.pdbx_seq_one_letter_code
_entity_poly.pdbx_strand_id
1 'polypeptide(L)'
;MLDCVHSVSSDKQDMDLSITAQVKALKDYAAKHGYEVVREFVDEGLSGRTTSRPAFREMVALAKAKQATFEAILVWKLNRFARNRIDSITYKALLRAKGVEVISINEPFEDTPSGHLFEGIIETLDEFYSANMGQDIKRGLRENASRGFFNGSRTPYGFRKVEVHDGTKIRHKLEPGEGAAAQTVRRMFEMSLSR
;
A
#
# COMPACT_ATOMS: atom_id res chain seq x y z
N MET A 1 12.24 1.59 -31.43
CA MET A 1 11.17 1.40 -30.42
C MET A 1 11.91 1.11 -29.14
N LEU A 2 11.63 1.80 -28.05
CA LEU A 2 12.35 1.63 -26.80
C LEU A 2 11.66 0.54 -25.98
N ASP A 3 12.41 -0.41 -25.45
CA ASP A 3 11.87 -1.50 -24.66
C ASP A 3 11.53 -1.00 -23.25
N CYS A 4 10.30 -1.24 -22.79
CA CYS A 4 9.87 -0.89 -21.46
C CYS A 4 9.23 -2.06 -20.72
N VAL A 5 9.20 -1.95 -19.41
CA VAL A 5 8.40 -2.80 -18.54
C VAL A 5 7.42 -1.95 -17.76
N HIS A 6 6.30 -2.50 -17.34
CA HIS A 6 5.45 -1.80 -16.38
C HIS A 6 5.40 -2.51 -15.04
N SER A 7 5.32 -1.72 -13.97
CA SER A 7 5.19 -2.19 -12.61
C SER A 7 3.89 -1.67 -12.01
N VAL A 8 3.07 -2.59 -11.53
CA VAL A 8 1.79 -2.30 -10.88
C VAL A 8 1.79 -2.88 -9.48
N SER A 9 1.38 -2.10 -8.52
CA SER A 9 1.11 -2.58 -7.17
C SER A 9 -0.17 -1.95 -6.63
N SER A 10 -0.97 -2.71 -5.89
CA SER A 10 -2.16 -2.18 -5.22
C SER A 10 -2.09 -2.42 -3.73
N ASP A 11 -2.57 -1.43 -2.94
CA ASP A 11 -2.94 -1.62 -1.55
C ASP A 11 -4.47 -1.77 -1.45
N LYS A 12 -4.95 -2.60 -0.53
CA LYS A 12 -6.41 -2.85 -0.34
C LYS A 12 -7.23 -1.61 0.02
N GLN A 13 -6.57 -0.50 0.35
CA GLN A 13 -7.22 0.76 0.76
C GLN A 13 -7.28 1.81 -0.35
N ASP A 14 -6.74 1.51 -1.54
CA ASP A 14 -6.71 2.47 -2.63
C ASP A 14 -8.07 2.60 -3.30
N MET A 15 -8.62 3.81 -3.26
CA MET A 15 -9.74 4.24 -4.11
C MET A 15 -9.30 4.53 -5.55
N ASP A 16 -8.02 4.34 -5.86
CA ASP A 16 -7.47 4.45 -7.22
C ASP A 16 -7.95 3.27 -8.10
N LEU A 17 -7.73 3.43 -9.39
CA LEU A 17 -8.12 2.44 -10.40
C LEU A 17 -7.71 1.02 -10.04
N SER A 18 -8.54 0.04 -10.40
CA SER A 18 -8.20 -1.37 -10.27
C SER A 18 -6.89 -1.70 -11.00
N ILE A 19 -6.21 -2.77 -10.58
CA ILE A 19 -4.97 -3.25 -11.24
C ILE A 19 -5.17 -3.36 -12.76
N THR A 20 -6.28 -3.91 -13.19
CA THR A 20 -6.61 -4.07 -14.62
C THR A 20 -6.68 -2.73 -15.35
N ALA A 21 -7.28 -1.71 -14.73
CA ALA A 21 -7.36 -0.38 -15.32
C ALA A 21 -5.99 0.33 -15.34
N GLN A 22 -5.16 0.15 -14.32
CA GLN A 22 -3.79 0.66 -14.30
C GLN A 22 -2.94 0.01 -15.40
N VAL A 23 -2.99 -1.32 -15.54
CA VAL A 23 -2.27 -2.06 -16.61
C VAL A 23 -2.71 -1.56 -17.99
N LYS A 24 -4.01 -1.37 -18.22
CA LYS A 24 -4.52 -0.84 -19.47
C LYS A 24 -3.96 0.55 -19.76
N ALA A 25 -4.03 1.46 -18.79
CA ALA A 25 -3.54 2.82 -18.98
C ALA A 25 -2.01 2.86 -19.23
N LEU A 26 -1.23 1.99 -18.60
CA LEU A 26 0.21 1.87 -18.85
C LEU A 26 0.52 1.36 -20.26
N LYS A 27 -0.26 0.39 -20.77
CA LYS A 27 -0.14 -0.09 -22.16
C LYS A 27 -0.53 0.98 -23.17
N ASP A 28 -1.62 1.70 -22.93
CA ASP A 28 -2.07 2.80 -23.79
C ASP A 28 -1.01 3.92 -23.84
N TYR A 29 -0.41 4.25 -22.69
CA TYR A 29 0.68 5.21 -22.62
C TYR A 29 1.91 4.73 -23.40
N ALA A 30 2.34 3.48 -23.21
CA ALA A 30 3.47 2.90 -23.92
C ALA A 30 3.27 2.98 -25.44
N ALA A 31 2.12 2.53 -25.94
CA ALA A 31 1.79 2.59 -27.36
C ALA A 31 1.81 4.02 -27.92
N LYS A 32 1.27 4.99 -27.17
CA LYS A 32 1.23 6.41 -27.58
C LYS A 32 2.63 7.05 -27.65
N HIS A 33 3.56 6.61 -26.81
CA HIS A 33 4.89 7.21 -26.71
C HIS A 33 5.99 6.36 -27.38
N GLY A 34 5.62 5.34 -28.15
CA GLY A 34 6.57 4.53 -28.92
C GLY A 34 7.39 3.55 -28.11
N TYR A 35 6.91 3.15 -26.93
CA TYR A 35 7.50 2.09 -26.13
C TYR A 35 6.92 0.73 -26.51
N GLU A 36 7.75 -0.31 -26.46
CA GLU A 36 7.34 -1.71 -26.54
C GLU A 36 7.35 -2.33 -25.15
N VAL A 37 6.21 -2.85 -24.69
CA VAL A 37 6.11 -3.50 -23.37
C VAL A 37 6.64 -4.93 -23.47
N VAL A 38 7.86 -5.14 -23.03
CA VAL A 38 8.52 -6.46 -23.07
C VAL A 38 8.13 -7.36 -21.89
N ARG A 39 7.73 -6.75 -20.74
CA ARG A 39 7.33 -7.53 -19.57
C ARG A 39 6.45 -6.72 -18.60
N GLU A 40 5.60 -7.44 -17.89
CA GLU A 40 4.70 -6.91 -16.86
C GLU A 40 5.11 -7.44 -15.48
N PHE A 41 5.19 -6.55 -14.48
CA PHE A 41 5.47 -6.90 -13.08
C PHE A 41 4.30 -6.44 -12.22
N VAL A 42 3.57 -7.39 -11.66
CA VAL A 42 2.37 -7.13 -10.87
C VAL A 42 2.55 -7.68 -9.46
N ASP A 43 2.53 -6.80 -8.47
CA ASP A 43 2.46 -7.17 -7.07
C ASP A 43 1.02 -6.92 -6.57
N GLU A 44 0.20 -7.96 -6.54
CA GLU A 44 -1.13 -7.86 -5.92
C GLU A 44 -0.99 -7.70 -4.42
N GLY A 45 -1.67 -6.68 -3.86
CA GLY A 45 -1.66 -6.36 -2.44
C GLY A 45 -2.21 -7.50 -1.58
N LEU A 46 -1.37 -8.47 -1.28
CA LEU A 46 -1.62 -9.44 -0.22
C LEU A 46 -1.59 -8.69 1.11
N SER A 47 -2.77 -8.56 1.73
CA SER A 47 -3.05 -8.04 3.08
C SER A 47 -1.92 -7.25 3.74
N GLY A 48 -2.14 -6.06 4.24
CA GLY A 48 -1.22 -5.06 4.80
C GLY A 48 -0.18 -5.53 5.85
N ARG A 49 0.14 -6.82 5.87
CA ARG A 49 1.21 -7.44 6.67
C ARG A 49 2.38 -7.96 5.85
N THR A 50 2.22 -8.15 4.54
CA THR A 50 3.30 -8.72 3.72
C THR A 50 4.07 -7.60 3.05
N THR A 51 5.27 -7.31 3.57
CA THR A 51 6.25 -6.37 2.99
C THR A 51 6.91 -6.90 1.73
N SER A 52 6.53 -8.09 1.26
CA SER A 52 7.14 -8.75 0.11
C SER A 52 6.56 -8.19 -1.19
N ARG A 53 7.43 -7.67 -2.04
CA ARG A 53 7.14 -7.26 -3.43
C ARG A 53 8.01 -8.10 -4.36
N PRO A 54 7.65 -9.37 -4.59
CA PRO A 54 8.50 -10.29 -5.36
C PRO A 54 8.69 -9.82 -6.81
N ALA A 55 7.63 -9.34 -7.45
CA ALA A 55 7.69 -8.84 -8.82
C ALA A 55 8.56 -7.59 -8.93
N PHE A 56 8.45 -6.65 -7.99
CA PHE A 56 9.33 -5.48 -7.93
C PHE A 56 10.81 -5.88 -7.73
N ARG A 57 11.10 -6.83 -6.83
CA ARG A 57 12.47 -7.31 -6.61
C ARG A 57 13.06 -7.98 -7.85
N GLU A 58 12.26 -8.78 -8.55
CA GLU A 58 12.66 -9.41 -9.81
C GLU A 58 12.95 -8.36 -10.88
N MET A 59 12.09 -7.36 -11.05
CA MET A 59 12.28 -6.25 -11.97
C MET A 59 13.60 -5.51 -11.70
N VAL A 60 13.85 -5.14 -10.44
CA VAL A 60 15.09 -4.46 -10.03
C VAL A 60 16.32 -5.36 -10.26
N ALA A 61 16.21 -6.67 -10.02
CA ALA A 61 17.30 -7.60 -10.28
C ALA A 61 17.63 -7.70 -11.79
N LEU A 62 16.63 -7.74 -12.65
CA LEU A 62 16.81 -7.72 -14.10
C LEU A 62 17.44 -6.41 -14.59
N ALA A 63 16.98 -5.28 -14.07
CA ALA A 63 17.57 -3.96 -14.41
C ALA A 63 19.02 -3.82 -13.93
N LYS A 64 19.44 -4.54 -12.89
CA LYS A 64 20.83 -4.58 -12.39
C LYS A 64 21.74 -5.51 -13.18
N ALA A 65 21.20 -6.41 -13.99
CA ALA A 65 21.99 -7.32 -14.81
C ALA A 65 22.98 -6.57 -15.70
N LYS A 66 24.02 -7.29 -16.20
CA LYS A 66 25.06 -6.66 -17.02
C LYS A 66 24.53 -6.01 -18.29
N GLN A 67 23.42 -6.51 -18.83
CA GLN A 67 22.63 -5.87 -19.89
C GLN A 67 21.17 -5.88 -19.42
N ALA A 68 20.65 -4.69 -19.11
CA ALA A 68 19.22 -4.54 -18.90
C ALA A 68 18.50 -4.82 -20.23
N THR A 69 17.43 -5.60 -20.16
CA THR A 69 16.61 -5.97 -21.33
C THR A 69 15.56 -4.90 -21.65
N PHE A 70 15.57 -3.79 -20.95
CA PHE A 70 14.63 -2.68 -21.11
C PHE A 70 15.29 -1.37 -20.66
N GLU A 71 14.80 -0.26 -21.20
CA GLU A 71 15.33 1.09 -20.99
C GLU A 71 14.43 1.94 -20.10
N ALA A 72 13.15 1.54 -19.93
CA ALA A 72 12.19 2.27 -19.11
C ALA A 72 11.33 1.36 -18.23
N ILE A 73 10.98 1.88 -17.06
CA ILE A 73 9.99 1.30 -16.15
C ILE A 73 8.82 2.26 -16.05
N LEU A 74 7.66 1.86 -16.57
CA LEU A 74 6.42 2.65 -16.48
C LEU A 74 5.68 2.31 -15.19
N VAL A 75 5.26 3.33 -14.43
CA VAL A 75 4.46 3.19 -13.22
C VAL A 75 3.25 4.11 -13.27
N TRP A 76 2.18 3.74 -12.59
CA TRP A 76 0.97 4.56 -12.51
C TRP A 76 1.23 5.88 -11.76
N LYS A 77 1.86 5.78 -10.58
CA LYS A 77 2.33 6.90 -9.74
C LYS A 77 3.64 6.52 -9.06
N LEU A 78 4.42 7.51 -8.64
CA LEU A 78 5.71 7.28 -7.97
C LEU A 78 5.57 6.53 -6.65
N ASN A 79 4.50 6.78 -5.89
CA ASN A 79 4.22 6.06 -4.65
C ASN A 79 3.94 4.55 -4.87
N ARG A 80 3.67 4.12 -6.10
CA ARG A 80 3.57 2.70 -6.48
C ARG A 80 4.93 2.09 -6.80
N PHE A 81 5.89 2.89 -7.22
CA PHE A 81 7.24 2.44 -7.45
C PHE A 81 7.95 2.09 -6.14
N ALA A 82 8.01 3.00 -5.18
CA ALA A 82 8.64 2.77 -3.88
C ALA A 82 7.72 3.18 -2.72
N ARG A 83 7.94 2.60 -1.54
CA ARG A 83 7.08 2.81 -0.35
C ARG A 83 7.39 4.08 0.42
N ASN A 84 8.60 4.57 0.27
CA ASN A 84 9.06 5.79 0.92
C ASN A 84 10.03 6.52 -0.02
N ARG A 85 10.26 7.78 0.28
CA ARG A 85 11.11 8.67 -0.52
C ARG A 85 12.56 8.18 -0.62
N ILE A 86 13.12 7.67 0.46
CA ILE A 86 14.53 7.21 0.48
C ILE A 86 14.71 6.05 -0.48
N ASP A 87 13.82 5.07 -0.43
CA ASP A 87 13.84 3.93 -1.35
C ASP A 87 13.63 4.38 -2.80
N SER A 88 12.69 5.32 -3.05
CA SER A 88 12.44 5.89 -4.38
C SER A 88 13.71 6.50 -4.97
N ILE A 89 14.33 7.42 -4.26
CA ILE A 89 15.56 8.10 -4.70
C ILE A 89 16.69 7.08 -4.94
N THR A 90 16.86 6.15 -3.99
CA THR A 90 17.94 5.15 -4.08
C THR A 90 17.77 4.23 -5.29
N TYR A 91 16.56 3.68 -5.49
CA TYR A 91 16.31 2.81 -6.64
C TYR A 91 16.37 3.57 -7.96
N LYS A 92 15.81 4.79 -8.05
CA LYS A 92 15.89 5.60 -9.27
C LYS A 92 17.35 5.92 -9.66
N ALA A 93 18.17 6.37 -8.70
CA ALA A 93 19.57 6.63 -8.93
C ALA A 93 20.33 5.39 -9.42
N LEU A 94 20.05 4.24 -8.80
CA LEU A 94 20.65 2.96 -9.17
C LEU A 94 20.24 2.50 -10.57
N LEU A 95 18.96 2.64 -10.92
CA LEU A 95 18.41 2.26 -12.22
C LEU A 95 18.95 3.20 -13.32
N ARG A 96 18.96 4.51 -13.07
CA ARG A 96 19.53 5.51 -13.98
C ARG A 96 21.01 5.24 -14.27
N ALA A 97 21.80 4.85 -13.28
CA ALA A 97 23.19 4.43 -13.46
C ALA A 97 23.35 3.18 -14.36
N LYS A 98 22.28 2.43 -14.59
CA LYS A 98 22.20 1.29 -15.50
C LYS A 98 21.53 1.61 -16.84
N GLY A 99 21.18 2.87 -17.08
CA GLY A 99 20.49 3.31 -18.29
C GLY A 99 18.99 3.02 -18.29
N VAL A 100 18.40 2.74 -17.13
CA VAL A 100 16.96 2.46 -17.00
C VAL A 100 16.27 3.64 -16.32
N GLU A 101 15.28 4.23 -16.99
CA GLU A 101 14.50 5.35 -16.50
C GLU A 101 13.20 4.88 -15.86
N VAL A 102 12.75 5.58 -14.79
CA VAL A 102 11.44 5.34 -14.14
C VAL A 102 10.50 6.49 -14.50
N ILE A 103 9.41 6.16 -15.19
CA ILE A 103 8.44 7.12 -15.72
C ILE A 103 7.09 6.91 -15.04
N SER A 104 6.58 7.93 -14.34
CA SER A 104 5.21 7.96 -13.84
C SER A 104 4.28 8.54 -14.91
N ILE A 105 3.20 7.81 -15.24
CA ILE A 105 2.28 8.29 -16.28
C ILE A 105 1.28 9.34 -15.78
N ASN A 106 1.02 9.41 -14.48
CA ASN A 106 0.17 10.44 -13.89
C ASN A 106 0.92 11.64 -13.32
N GLU A 107 2.23 11.50 -13.15
CA GLU A 107 3.10 12.54 -12.60
C GLU A 107 4.29 12.70 -13.56
N PRO A 108 4.05 13.20 -14.79
CA PRO A 108 5.14 13.39 -15.75
C PRO A 108 6.04 14.55 -15.29
N PHE A 109 7.25 14.25 -14.89
CA PHE A 109 8.26 15.23 -14.56
C PHE A 109 9.28 15.31 -15.71
N GLU A 110 9.63 16.53 -16.08
CA GLU A 110 10.71 16.76 -17.04
C GLU A 110 12.07 16.42 -16.39
N ASP A 111 12.99 15.87 -17.16
CA ASP A 111 14.38 15.61 -16.71
C ASP A 111 15.18 16.92 -16.64
N THR A 112 14.70 17.85 -15.81
CA THR A 112 15.29 19.14 -15.52
C THR A 112 15.52 19.29 -14.02
N PRO A 113 16.42 20.17 -13.55
CA PRO A 113 16.58 20.45 -12.12
C PRO A 113 15.26 20.85 -11.42
N SER A 114 14.40 21.59 -12.12
CA SER A 114 13.06 21.95 -11.61
C SER A 114 12.14 20.75 -11.53
N GLY A 115 12.14 19.85 -12.54
CA GLY A 115 11.36 18.62 -12.54
C GLY A 115 11.74 17.73 -11.36
N HIS A 116 13.03 17.54 -11.10
CA HIS A 116 13.50 16.77 -9.93
C HIS A 116 13.11 17.40 -8.60
N LEU A 117 13.10 18.73 -8.51
CA LEU A 117 12.61 19.43 -7.31
C LEU A 117 11.13 19.17 -7.08
N PHE A 118 10.29 19.30 -8.11
CA PHE A 118 8.85 19.02 -8.03
C PHE A 118 8.57 17.56 -7.68
N GLU A 119 9.27 16.61 -8.30
CA GLU A 119 9.20 15.19 -7.96
C GLU A 119 9.45 14.96 -6.46
N GLY A 120 10.54 15.54 -5.94
CA GLY A 120 10.88 15.43 -4.52
C GLY A 120 9.84 16.07 -3.58
N ILE A 121 9.19 17.17 -4.01
CA ILE A 121 8.09 17.79 -3.25
C ILE A 121 6.88 16.87 -3.21
N ILE A 122 6.44 16.32 -4.35
CA ILE A 122 5.28 15.42 -4.41
C ILE A 122 5.52 14.16 -3.56
N GLU A 123 6.68 13.51 -3.69
CA GLU A 123 7.02 12.36 -2.85
C GLU A 123 6.99 12.69 -1.35
N THR A 124 7.43 13.88 -0.97
CA THR A 124 7.41 14.35 0.43
C THR A 124 5.98 14.59 0.92
N LEU A 125 5.13 15.17 0.08
CA LEU A 125 3.72 15.40 0.40
C LEU A 125 2.96 14.08 0.57
N ASP A 126 3.17 13.10 -0.29
CA ASP A 126 2.55 11.78 -0.19
C ASP A 126 2.92 11.08 1.13
N GLU A 127 4.20 11.14 1.51
CA GLU A 127 4.66 10.58 2.79
C GLU A 127 4.02 11.30 3.99
N PHE A 128 3.96 12.64 3.95
CA PHE A 128 3.32 13.46 4.97
C PHE A 128 1.82 13.15 5.12
N TYR A 129 1.08 13.05 4.02
CA TYR A 129 -0.35 12.70 4.07
C TYR A 129 -0.57 11.30 4.61
N SER A 130 0.26 10.32 4.21
CA SER A 130 0.19 8.94 4.71
C SER A 130 0.45 8.89 6.23
N ALA A 131 1.47 9.60 6.70
CA ALA A 131 1.79 9.68 8.14
C ALA A 131 0.67 10.33 8.94
N ASN A 132 0.11 11.45 8.47
CA ASN A 132 -0.99 12.15 9.12
C ASN A 132 -2.25 11.28 9.17
N MET A 133 -2.61 10.63 8.06
CA MET A 133 -3.74 9.70 8.03
C MET A 133 -3.59 8.58 9.07
N GLY A 134 -2.38 8.03 9.21
CA GLY A 134 -2.08 7.03 10.24
C GLY A 134 -2.30 7.55 11.67
N GLN A 135 -1.95 8.81 11.94
CA GLN A 135 -2.20 9.44 13.24
C GLN A 135 -3.69 9.66 13.49
N ASP A 136 -4.42 10.13 12.49
CA ASP A 136 -5.87 10.38 12.59
C ASP A 136 -6.65 9.08 12.83
N ILE A 137 -6.29 8.01 12.12
CA ILE A 137 -6.86 6.68 12.36
C ILE A 137 -6.58 6.21 13.80
N LYS A 138 -5.34 6.33 14.27
CA LYS A 138 -4.98 5.95 15.66
C LYS A 138 -5.75 6.77 16.68
N ARG A 139 -5.93 8.08 16.46
CA ARG A 139 -6.73 8.95 17.32
C ARG A 139 -8.19 8.50 17.34
N GLY A 140 -8.78 8.26 16.17
CA GLY A 140 -10.15 7.77 16.06
C GLY A 140 -10.36 6.41 16.73
N LEU A 141 -9.41 5.49 16.59
CA LEU A 141 -9.48 4.18 17.27
C LEU A 141 -9.36 4.31 18.79
N ARG A 142 -8.50 5.19 19.30
CA ARG A 142 -8.38 5.47 20.74
C ARG A 142 -9.66 6.08 21.29
N GLU A 143 -10.23 7.06 20.58
CA GLU A 143 -11.50 7.68 20.95
C GLU A 143 -12.63 6.66 21.00
N ASN A 144 -12.74 5.80 19.98
CA ASN A 144 -13.73 4.72 20.00
C ASN A 144 -13.53 3.77 21.20
N ALA A 145 -12.29 3.39 21.48
CA ALA A 145 -11.98 2.50 22.59
C ALA A 145 -12.29 3.15 23.95
N SER A 146 -11.97 4.44 24.14
CA SER A 146 -12.27 5.19 25.38
C SER A 146 -13.78 5.29 25.66
N ARG A 147 -14.59 5.30 24.61
CA ARG A 147 -16.05 5.26 24.68
C ARG A 147 -16.63 3.84 24.79
N GLY A 148 -15.78 2.83 24.92
CA GLY A 148 -16.16 1.42 25.07
C GLY A 148 -16.62 0.75 23.76
N PHE A 149 -16.31 1.34 22.59
CA PHE A 149 -16.63 0.72 21.32
C PHE A 149 -15.54 -0.26 20.86
N PHE A 150 -15.97 -1.32 20.22
CA PHE A 150 -15.07 -2.35 19.71
C PHE A 150 -14.53 -1.97 18.32
N ASN A 151 -13.21 -1.92 18.21
CA ASN A 151 -12.51 -1.57 16.98
C ASN A 151 -12.09 -2.76 16.12
N GLY A 152 -12.27 -3.99 16.60
CA GLY A 152 -11.83 -5.20 15.90
C GLY A 152 -12.82 -5.70 14.86
N SER A 153 -12.33 -6.49 13.92
CA SER A 153 -13.13 -7.15 12.90
C SER A 153 -13.73 -8.48 13.39
N ARG A 154 -12.95 -9.28 14.11
CA ARG A 154 -13.36 -10.58 14.67
C ARG A 154 -13.69 -10.46 16.14
N THR A 155 -14.82 -11.02 16.52
CA THR A 155 -15.22 -11.10 17.91
C THR A 155 -14.30 -12.07 18.66
N PRO A 156 -13.74 -11.70 19.83
CA PRO A 156 -12.97 -12.61 20.66
C PRO A 156 -13.80 -13.81 21.13
N TYR A 157 -13.15 -14.93 21.38
CA TYR A 157 -13.80 -16.14 21.88
C TYR A 157 -14.50 -15.87 23.22
N GLY A 158 -15.74 -16.34 23.37
CA GLY A 158 -16.57 -16.14 24.54
C GLY A 158 -17.28 -14.78 24.61
N PHE A 159 -17.11 -13.92 23.62
CA PHE A 159 -17.82 -12.64 23.51
C PHE A 159 -18.75 -12.62 22.30
N ARG A 160 -19.74 -11.73 22.33
CA ARG A 160 -20.60 -11.38 21.19
C ARG A 160 -20.45 -9.90 20.86
N LYS A 161 -20.59 -9.59 19.60
CA LYS A 161 -20.59 -8.22 19.08
C LYS A 161 -22.03 -7.71 19.01
N VAL A 162 -22.31 -6.61 19.69
CA VAL A 162 -23.63 -5.98 19.75
C VAL A 162 -23.59 -4.64 19.06
N GLU A 163 -24.58 -4.36 18.25
CA GLU A 163 -24.74 -3.05 17.60
C GLU A 163 -25.32 -2.03 18.59
N VAL A 164 -24.75 -0.84 18.57
CA VAL A 164 -25.17 0.29 19.40
C VAL A 164 -25.26 1.53 18.52
N HIS A 165 -26.35 2.26 18.62
CA HIS A 165 -26.50 3.54 17.94
C HIS A 165 -25.74 4.66 18.69
N ASP A 166 -24.87 5.37 17.96
CA ASP A 166 -24.13 6.53 18.40
C ASP A 166 -24.51 7.72 17.50
N GLY A 167 -25.62 8.37 17.79
CA GLY A 167 -26.23 9.33 16.90
C GLY A 167 -26.67 8.69 15.58
N THR A 168 -26.14 9.14 14.46
CA THR A 168 -26.43 8.60 13.12
C THR A 168 -25.56 7.41 12.73
N LYS A 169 -24.57 7.04 13.56
CA LYS A 169 -23.59 5.98 13.25
C LYS A 169 -23.91 4.71 14.03
N ILE A 170 -23.79 3.58 13.36
CA ILE A 170 -23.82 2.27 14.01
C ILE A 170 -22.40 1.95 14.49
N ARG A 171 -22.29 1.67 15.80
CA ARG A 171 -21.06 1.24 16.46
C ARG A 171 -21.25 -0.17 17.01
N HIS A 172 -20.16 -0.78 17.45
CA HIS A 172 -20.21 -2.11 18.05
C HIS A 172 -19.59 -2.09 19.44
N LYS A 173 -20.20 -2.84 20.36
CA LYS A 173 -19.65 -3.16 21.67
C LYS A 173 -19.45 -4.66 21.80
N LEU A 174 -18.56 -5.06 22.70
CA LEU A 174 -18.42 -6.45 23.09
C LEU A 174 -19.20 -6.69 24.37
N GLU A 175 -19.98 -7.74 24.36
CA GLU A 175 -20.65 -8.29 25.56
C GLU A 175 -20.21 -9.74 25.76
N PRO A 176 -20.25 -10.24 27.02
CA PRO A 176 -20.07 -11.66 27.24
C PRO A 176 -21.05 -12.43 26.36
N GLY A 177 -20.60 -13.46 25.72
CA GLY A 177 -21.45 -14.39 24.98
C GLY A 177 -22.23 -15.29 25.91
N GLU A 178 -23.03 -16.15 25.32
CA GLU A 178 -23.82 -17.17 26.06
C GLU A 178 -23.18 -18.55 25.83
N GLY A 179 -23.43 -19.47 26.77
CA GLY A 179 -23.01 -20.86 26.66
C GLY A 179 -21.59 -21.17 27.11
N ALA A 180 -21.08 -22.34 26.70
CA ALA A 180 -19.82 -22.91 27.17
C ALA A 180 -18.59 -22.02 26.90
N ALA A 181 -18.56 -21.29 25.79
CA ALA A 181 -17.44 -20.43 25.43
C ALA A 181 -17.26 -19.30 26.45
N ALA A 182 -18.34 -18.63 26.85
CA ALA A 182 -18.28 -17.56 27.84
C ALA A 182 -17.91 -18.08 29.23
N GLN A 183 -18.42 -19.24 29.60
CA GLN A 183 -18.08 -19.92 30.86
C GLN A 183 -16.60 -20.28 30.91
N THR A 184 -16.05 -20.79 29.80
CA THR A 184 -14.61 -21.11 29.68
C THR A 184 -13.77 -19.88 29.91
N VAL A 185 -14.09 -18.75 29.26
CA VAL A 185 -13.34 -17.50 29.43
C VAL A 185 -13.40 -17.01 30.87
N ARG A 186 -14.60 -17.02 31.49
CA ARG A 186 -14.76 -16.64 32.89
C ARG A 186 -13.89 -17.50 33.81
N ARG A 187 -13.93 -18.83 33.65
CA ARG A 187 -13.08 -19.75 34.41
C ARG A 187 -11.59 -19.49 34.25
N MET A 188 -11.13 -19.14 33.04
CA MET A 188 -9.73 -18.78 32.79
C MET A 188 -9.31 -17.55 33.61
N PHE A 189 -10.16 -16.51 33.66
CA PHE A 189 -9.90 -15.33 34.49
C PHE A 189 -9.90 -15.65 35.98
N GLU A 190 -10.87 -16.43 36.49
CA GLU A 190 -10.93 -16.85 37.87
C GLU A 190 -9.66 -17.62 38.29
N MET A 191 -9.21 -18.55 37.45
CA MET A 191 -7.97 -19.30 37.69
C MET A 191 -6.72 -18.43 37.68
N SER A 192 -6.72 -17.35 36.89
CA SER A 192 -5.59 -16.40 36.86
C SER A 192 -5.51 -15.48 38.07
N LEU A 193 -6.66 -15.16 38.67
CA LEU A 193 -6.75 -14.31 39.87
C LEU A 193 -6.52 -15.09 41.18
N SER A 194 -6.63 -16.42 41.14
CA SER A 194 -6.43 -17.30 42.30
C SER A 194 -4.95 -17.74 42.50
N ARG A 195 -4.02 -17.19 41.71
CA ARG A 195 -2.58 -17.33 41.88
C ARG A 195 -1.98 -16.08 42.50
#